data_870a94d8061aadcc8ac19340bc2b0db3
#
_entry.id   870a94d8061aadcc8ac19340bc2b0db3
#
_cell.length_a   1.000
_cell.length_b   1.000
_cell.length_c   1.000
_cell.angle_alpha   90.00
_cell.angle_beta   90.00
_cell.angle_gamma   90.00
#
_symmetry.space_group_name_H-M   'P 1'
#
loop_
_entity.id
_entity.type
_entity.pdbx_description
1 polymer ?
#
loop_
_entity_poly.entity_id
_entity_poly.type
_entity_poly.pdbx_seq_one_letter_code
_entity_poly.pdbx_strand_id
1 'polypeptide(L)'
;MITVRNLSKHYGNLVVLKDVNADIKKGEVISVIGPSGTGKSTFLRCLNLLDAPTGGFISIDGVPLLDKGVNVPRIRQKMGMVFQSFNLYAHLTILENLTIGPIKLLKKSKLEADKKAMELLKLVGLAEKAYNFPDELSGGQKQRVAIARCMAMETEILLFDEPTSALDPTMVSEVLSVIRRLAKEGMTMVIVTHEMEFARNISSRVFYMDEGIIYEEGSPEQIFDNPLKERTKAFIHRVRSMNFSITSKDYDLYALQGEIEVFCDKHVISAKVCGYAQMLAEEILVMQKDYSKTNVMLSYSEKDGSLEMVCESSGMKYNPMENVDEDNAIGLMIIKARCSSIDYNFENNKNILTLKIRNEL
;
A
#
# COMPACT_ATOMS: atom_id res chain seq x y z
N MET A 1 11.73 20.56 3.54
CA MET A 1 10.80 20.45 4.67
C MET A 1 11.10 19.22 5.52
N ILE A 2 10.86 17.98 5.10
CA ILE A 2 11.27 16.78 5.86
C ILE A 2 12.33 16.04 5.06
N THR A 3 13.47 15.72 5.70
CA THR A 3 14.52 14.88 5.10
C THR A 3 14.75 13.67 5.98
N VAL A 4 14.74 12.47 5.38
CA VAL A 4 14.96 11.20 6.05
C VAL A 4 16.11 10.48 5.36
N ARG A 5 17.07 9.94 6.13
CA ARG A 5 18.20 9.20 5.60
C ARG A 5 18.48 7.96 6.45
N ASN A 6 18.55 6.82 5.79
CA ASN A 6 18.88 5.50 6.36
C ASN A 6 18.07 5.18 7.63
N LEU A 7 16.79 5.59 7.64
CA LEU A 7 15.92 5.44 8.81
C LEU A 7 15.64 3.96 9.06
N SER A 8 15.95 3.52 10.28
CA SER A 8 15.71 2.17 10.74
C SER A 8 14.92 2.11 12.04
N LYS A 9 14.08 1.09 12.18
CA LYS A 9 13.31 0.83 13.41
C LYS A 9 13.21 -0.65 13.69
N HIS A 10 13.63 -1.01 14.90
CA HIS A 10 13.56 -2.38 15.41
C HIS A 10 12.72 -2.40 16.69
N TYR A 11 11.96 -3.50 16.89
CA TYR A 11 11.27 -3.85 18.12
C TYR A 11 11.82 -5.21 18.61
N GLY A 12 12.79 -5.16 19.51
CA GLY A 12 13.58 -6.36 19.86
C GLY A 12 14.28 -6.91 18.62
N ASN A 13 14.01 -8.17 18.27
CA ASN A 13 14.58 -8.82 17.08
C ASN A 13 13.80 -8.56 15.78
N LEU A 14 12.64 -7.92 15.87
CA LEU A 14 11.83 -7.63 14.69
C LEU A 14 12.30 -6.33 14.03
N VAL A 15 12.81 -6.43 12.80
CA VAL A 15 13.17 -5.29 11.96
C VAL A 15 11.95 -4.84 11.19
N VAL A 16 11.44 -3.62 11.48
CA VAL A 16 10.24 -3.07 10.84
C VAL A 16 10.61 -2.06 9.74
N LEU A 17 11.59 -1.19 10.02
CA LEU A 17 12.17 -0.30 9.00
C LEU A 17 13.66 -0.62 8.89
N LYS A 18 14.15 -0.78 7.65
CA LYS A 18 15.54 -1.19 7.38
C LYS A 18 16.42 -0.04 6.95
N ASP A 19 15.99 0.67 5.91
CA ASP A 19 16.75 1.76 5.28
C ASP A 19 15.78 2.65 4.49
N VAL A 20 15.01 3.47 5.23
CA VAL A 20 14.05 4.37 4.60
C VAL A 20 14.71 5.71 4.32
N ASN A 21 14.66 6.12 3.05
CA ASN A 21 15.17 7.40 2.55
C ASN A 21 14.03 8.18 1.89
N ALA A 22 13.82 9.45 2.29
CA ALA A 22 12.75 10.28 1.73
C ALA A 22 13.07 11.77 1.84
N ASP A 23 12.64 12.54 0.86
CA ASP A 23 12.59 14.00 0.91
C ASP A 23 11.16 14.46 0.64
N ILE A 24 10.56 15.22 1.56
CA ILE A 24 9.19 15.73 1.43
C ILE A 24 9.25 17.24 1.42
N LYS A 25 8.75 17.86 0.36
CA LYS A 25 8.78 19.31 0.18
C LYS A 25 7.57 19.97 0.84
N LYS A 26 7.66 21.26 1.08
CA LYS A 26 6.53 22.07 1.58
C LYS A 26 5.39 22.08 0.55
N GLY A 27 4.15 21.87 1.01
CA GLY A 27 2.96 21.81 0.16
C GLY A 27 2.80 20.49 -0.59
N GLU A 28 3.72 19.53 -0.42
CA GLU A 28 3.65 18.21 -1.07
C GLU A 28 2.67 17.29 -0.33
N VAL A 29 1.88 16.55 -1.08
CA VAL A 29 0.98 15.52 -0.56
C VAL A 29 1.56 14.16 -0.95
N ILE A 30 2.03 13.42 0.04
CA ILE A 30 2.58 12.08 -0.14
C ILE A 30 1.57 11.05 0.33
N SER A 31 1.16 10.14 -0.53
CA SER A 31 0.49 8.91 -0.08
C SER A 31 1.48 7.78 0.09
N VAL A 32 1.38 7.08 1.22
CA VAL A 32 2.18 5.89 1.53
C VAL A 32 1.27 4.67 1.43
N ILE A 33 1.53 3.81 0.45
CA ILE A 33 0.76 2.60 0.16
C ILE A 33 1.64 1.36 0.28
N GLY A 34 1.05 0.18 0.31
CA GLY A 34 1.75 -1.11 0.36
C GLY A 34 1.04 -2.13 1.25
N PRO A 35 1.50 -3.38 1.29
CA PRO A 35 0.92 -4.45 2.09
C PRO A 35 0.85 -4.14 3.59
N SER A 36 -0.05 -4.80 4.33
CA SER A 36 -0.10 -4.68 5.78
C SER A 36 1.19 -5.20 6.41
N GLY A 37 1.64 -4.57 7.50
CA GLY A 37 2.86 -4.99 8.21
C GLY A 37 4.19 -4.53 7.60
N THR A 38 4.21 -3.78 6.49
CA THR A 38 5.44 -3.31 5.84
C THR A 38 6.09 -2.08 6.48
N GLY A 39 5.55 -1.57 7.60
CA GLY A 39 6.15 -0.48 8.36
C GLY A 39 5.59 0.92 8.06
N LYS A 40 4.54 1.07 7.26
CA LYS A 40 3.93 2.37 6.88
C LYS A 40 3.59 3.26 8.08
N SER A 41 2.79 2.74 9.04
CA SER A 41 2.42 3.47 10.26
C SER A 41 3.63 3.73 11.15
N THR A 42 4.60 2.80 11.20
CA THR A 42 5.85 2.99 11.96
C THR A 42 6.69 4.10 11.36
N PHE A 43 6.81 4.17 10.03
CA PHE A 43 7.46 5.27 9.33
C PHE A 43 6.82 6.61 9.70
N LEU A 44 5.49 6.70 9.63
CA LEU A 44 4.75 7.92 9.98
C LEU A 44 4.99 8.33 11.43
N ARG A 45 4.97 7.38 12.37
CA ARG A 45 5.23 7.63 13.81
C ARG A 45 6.67 8.01 14.10
N CYS A 46 7.63 7.54 13.31
CA CYS A 46 9.02 7.97 13.40
C CYS A 46 9.20 9.43 12.97
N LEU A 47 8.45 9.93 11.97
CA LEU A 47 8.54 11.31 11.50
C LEU A 47 8.23 12.34 12.60
N ASN A 48 7.30 12.04 13.51
CA ASN A 48 6.96 12.91 14.65
C ASN A 48 7.54 12.43 15.99
N LEU A 49 8.42 11.43 15.96
CA LEU A 49 9.07 10.83 17.12
C LEU A 49 8.08 10.22 18.16
N LEU A 50 6.86 9.86 17.77
CA LEU A 50 6.01 9.03 18.63
C LEU A 50 6.66 7.67 18.87
N ASP A 51 7.27 7.13 17.82
CA ASP A 51 8.18 5.99 17.88
C ASP A 51 9.60 6.48 17.61
N ALA A 52 10.47 6.44 18.61
CA ALA A 52 11.86 6.80 18.41
C ALA A 52 12.53 5.80 17.43
N PRO A 53 13.14 6.26 16.33
CA PRO A 53 13.89 5.37 15.43
C PRO A 53 15.08 4.73 16.15
N THR A 54 15.51 3.57 15.66
CA THR A 54 16.67 2.86 16.19
C THR A 54 17.97 3.37 15.56
N GLY A 55 17.87 3.92 14.33
CA GLY A 55 19.00 4.51 13.61
C GLY A 55 18.55 5.38 12.46
N GLY A 56 19.50 6.04 11.83
CA GLY A 56 19.26 6.95 10.72
C GLY A 56 19.15 8.41 11.13
N PHE A 57 18.65 9.23 10.22
CA PHE A 57 18.58 10.68 10.37
C PHE A 57 17.21 11.20 9.92
N ILE A 58 16.63 12.09 10.70
CA ILE A 58 15.41 12.83 10.33
C ILE A 58 15.66 14.30 10.62
N SER A 59 15.36 15.19 9.68
CA SER A 59 15.32 16.62 9.90
C SER A 59 14.03 17.25 9.39
N ILE A 60 13.60 18.32 10.04
CA ILE A 60 12.47 19.17 9.61
C ILE A 60 12.98 20.60 9.51
N ASP A 61 12.82 21.21 8.34
CA ASP A 61 13.36 22.55 8.03
C ASP A 61 14.86 22.68 8.37
N GLY A 62 15.62 21.62 8.13
CA GLY A 62 17.06 21.56 8.41
C GLY A 62 17.41 21.31 9.88
N VAL A 63 16.43 21.21 10.79
CA VAL A 63 16.66 20.91 12.21
C VAL A 63 16.67 19.39 12.40
N PRO A 64 17.81 18.77 12.79
CA PRO A 64 17.89 17.34 13.07
C PRO A 64 17.05 16.97 14.29
N LEU A 65 16.20 15.92 14.18
CA LEU A 65 15.27 15.57 15.27
C LEU A 65 15.90 14.70 16.36
N LEU A 66 16.97 14.00 16.05
CA LEU A 66 17.58 12.99 16.93
C LEU A 66 18.79 13.55 17.72
N ASP A 67 19.15 14.80 17.48
CA ASP A 67 20.30 15.42 18.16
C ASP A 67 19.99 15.74 19.64
N LYS A 68 21.04 15.69 20.46
CA LYS A 68 20.94 16.07 21.88
C LYS A 68 20.55 17.54 22.03
N GLY A 69 19.52 17.82 22.84
CA GLY A 69 19.04 19.18 23.12
C GLY A 69 17.91 19.67 22.21
N VAL A 70 17.45 18.87 21.26
CA VAL A 70 16.30 19.21 20.44
C VAL A 70 15.01 19.23 21.28
N ASN A 71 14.25 20.31 21.14
CA ASN A 71 12.96 20.44 21.80
C ASN A 71 11.87 19.70 21.02
N VAL A 72 11.78 18.37 21.22
CA VAL A 72 10.81 17.49 20.57
C VAL A 72 9.36 17.99 20.71
N PRO A 73 8.87 18.45 21.88
CA PRO A 73 7.54 19.04 22.01
C PRO A 73 7.29 20.19 21.04
N ARG A 74 8.24 21.09 20.84
CA ARG A 74 8.12 22.22 19.90
C ARG A 74 8.04 21.75 18.44
N ILE A 75 8.76 20.69 18.10
CA ILE A 75 8.69 20.09 16.75
C ILE A 75 7.31 19.45 16.54
N ARG A 76 6.83 18.70 17.53
CA ARG A 76 5.48 18.07 17.46
C ARG A 76 4.35 19.10 17.35
N GLN A 77 4.53 20.32 17.85
CA GLN A 77 3.55 21.40 17.66
C GLN A 77 3.39 21.79 16.18
N LYS A 78 4.45 21.63 15.37
CA LYS A 78 4.39 21.88 13.91
C LYS A 78 3.72 20.76 13.12
N MET A 79 3.51 19.60 13.74
CA MET A 79 3.03 18.39 13.08
C MET A 79 1.77 17.88 13.75
N GLY A 80 0.66 17.92 13.05
CA GLY A 80 -0.57 17.26 13.49
C GLY A 80 -0.57 15.78 13.07
N MET A 81 -0.96 14.90 13.99
CA MET A 81 -1.17 13.48 13.64
C MET A 81 -2.62 13.08 13.87
N VAL A 82 -3.22 12.58 12.80
CA VAL A 82 -4.58 12.05 12.77
C VAL A 82 -4.49 10.54 12.75
N PHE A 83 -5.01 9.91 13.79
CA PHE A 83 -4.97 8.46 13.99
C PHE A 83 -6.22 7.78 13.45
N GLN A 84 -6.14 6.49 13.21
CA GLN A 84 -7.27 5.63 12.90
C GLN A 84 -8.37 5.68 13.98
N SER A 85 -8.02 5.78 15.26
CA SER A 85 -8.92 5.71 16.42
C SER A 85 -9.34 7.06 17.00
N PHE A 86 -9.37 8.13 16.19
CA PHE A 86 -9.83 9.50 16.51
C PHE A 86 -9.13 10.19 17.69
N ASN A 87 -8.94 9.51 18.81
CA ASN A 87 -8.25 9.95 20.05
C ASN A 87 -8.79 11.28 20.60
N LEU A 88 -10.10 11.52 20.56
CA LEU A 88 -10.74 12.68 21.16
C LEU A 88 -10.81 12.53 22.68
N TYR A 89 -10.74 13.65 23.40
CA TYR A 89 -10.96 13.68 24.85
C TYR A 89 -12.45 13.53 25.14
N ALA A 90 -12.85 12.35 25.63
CA ALA A 90 -14.26 11.98 25.82
C ALA A 90 -15.00 12.88 26.84
N HIS A 91 -14.30 13.42 27.82
CA HIS A 91 -14.85 14.28 28.88
C HIS A 91 -14.88 15.77 28.51
N LEU A 92 -14.47 16.15 27.30
CA LEU A 92 -14.48 17.51 26.80
C LEU A 92 -15.48 17.62 25.63
N THR A 93 -16.15 18.76 25.52
CA THR A 93 -16.96 19.08 24.33
C THR A 93 -16.10 19.15 23.07
N ILE A 94 -16.71 19.16 21.90
CA ILE A 94 -15.99 19.28 20.63
C ILE A 94 -15.23 20.59 20.56
N LEU A 95 -15.81 21.69 20.98
CA LEU A 95 -15.13 23.00 21.06
C LEU A 95 -13.91 22.95 21.98
N GLU A 96 -14.07 22.36 23.17
CA GLU A 96 -12.96 22.21 24.13
C GLU A 96 -11.85 21.29 23.60
N ASN A 97 -12.18 20.22 22.86
CA ASN A 97 -11.20 19.38 22.18
C ASN A 97 -10.31 20.18 21.22
N LEU A 98 -10.85 21.18 20.52
CA LEU A 98 -10.09 22.02 19.60
C LEU A 98 -9.32 23.13 20.33
N THR A 99 -9.83 23.64 21.46
CA THR A 99 -9.29 24.85 22.11
C THR A 99 -8.26 24.57 23.20
N ILE A 100 -8.28 23.40 23.83
CA ILE A 100 -7.39 23.05 24.94
C ILE A 100 -5.90 23.15 24.55
N GLY A 101 -5.53 22.67 23.36
CA GLY A 101 -4.16 22.73 22.84
C GLY A 101 -3.69 24.18 22.61
N PRO A 102 -4.38 24.97 21.79
CA PRO A 102 -4.08 26.39 21.58
C PRO A 102 -3.94 27.19 22.87
N ILE A 103 -4.86 27.04 23.83
CA ILE A 103 -4.82 27.74 25.10
C ILE A 103 -3.61 27.29 25.94
N LYS A 104 -3.39 26.00 26.10
CA LYS A 104 -2.36 25.49 27.02
C LYS A 104 -0.95 25.58 26.44
N LEU A 105 -0.78 25.29 25.15
CA LEU A 105 0.54 25.14 24.50
C LEU A 105 0.94 26.40 23.72
N LEU A 106 0.00 27.01 22.95
CA LEU A 106 0.29 28.21 22.16
C LEU A 106 0.02 29.49 22.92
N LYS A 107 -0.52 29.42 24.18
CA LYS A 107 -0.85 30.55 25.03
C LYS A 107 -1.85 31.55 24.42
N LYS A 108 -2.70 31.06 23.51
CA LYS A 108 -3.79 31.88 22.94
C LYS A 108 -4.81 32.23 24.01
N SER A 109 -5.44 33.35 23.87
CA SER A 109 -6.60 33.69 24.71
C SER A 109 -7.78 32.74 24.39
N LYS A 110 -8.69 32.56 25.37
CA LYS A 110 -9.88 31.75 25.16
C LYS A 110 -10.71 32.23 23.95
N LEU A 111 -10.87 33.57 23.84
CA LEU A 111 -11.63 34.19 22.76
C LEU A 111 -11.03 33.88 21.37
N GLU A 112 -9.71 34.00 21.24
CA GLU A 112 -9.01 33.67 19.98
C GLU A 112 -9.12 32.19 19.66
N ALA A 113 -8.93 31.30 20.64
CA ALA A 113 -9.03 29.86 20.46
C ALA A 113 -10.45 29.44 20.08
N ASP A 114 -11.48 29.96 20.75
CA ASP A 114 -12.89 29.66 20.46
C ASP A 114 -13.27 30.14 19.05
N LYS A 115 -12.84 31.36 18.66
CA LYS A 115 -13.10 31.88 17.30
C LYS A 115 -12.48 30.99 16.25
N LYS A 116 -11.18 30.63 16.39
CA LYS A 116 -10.48 29.77 15.45
C LYS A 116 -11.09 28.36 15.39
N ALA A 117 -11.45 27.79 16.53
CA ALA A 117 -12.11 26.49 16.62
C ALA A 117 -13.45 26.48 15.88
N MET A 118 -14.29 27.52 16.04
CA MET A 118 -15.56 27.65 15.32
C MET A 118 -15.37 27.79 13.80
N GLU A 119 -14.32 28.51 13.34
CA GLU A 119 -13.96 28.57 11.92
C GLU A 119 -13.59 27.18 11.37
N LEU A 120 -12.80 26.41 12.12
CA LEU A 120 -12.40 25.06 11.74
C LEU A 120 -13.57 24.09 11.78
N LEU A 121 -14.45 24.18 12.76
CA LEU A 121 -15.69 23.37 12.79
C LEU A 121 -16.61 23.67 11.61
N LYS A 122 -16.71 24.94 11.17
CA LYS A 122 -17.41 25.29 9.93
C LYS A 122 -16.75 24.68 8.71
N LEU A 123 -15.40 24.69 8.65
CA LEU A 123 -14.64 24.10 7.55
C LEU A 123 -14.92 22.60 7.40
N VAL A 124 -15.05 21.87 8.51
CA VAL A 124 -15.33 20.42 8.52
C VAL A 124 -16.85 20.10 8.60
N GLY A 125 -17.74 21.10 8.53
CA GLY A 125 -19.19 20.96 8.51
C GLY A 125 -19.79 20.48 9.83
N LEU A 126 -19.26 20.91 10.98
CA LEU A 126 -19.66 20.47 12.33
C LEU A 126 -19.84 21.63 13.32
N ALA A 127 -20.12 22.84 12.84
CA ALA A 127 -20.27 24.01 13.70
C ALA A 127 -21.41 23.87 14.72
N GLU A 128 -22.51 23.23 14.32
CA GLU A 128 -23.67 22.98 15.17
C GLU A 128 -23.40 21.96 16.28
N LYS A 129 -22.33 21.16 16.14
CA LYS A 129 -21.89 20.15 17.11
C LYS A 129 -20.83 20.64 18.11
N ALA A 130 -20.54 21.94 18.11
CA ALA A 130 -19.46 22.51 18.93
C ALA A 130 -19.58 22.18 20.44
N TYR A 131 -20.80 22.11 20.95
CA TYR A 131 -21.07 21.86 22.38
C TYR A 131 -21.46 20.40 22.68
N ASN A 132 -21.52 19.52 21.67
CA ASN A 132 -21.71 18.11 21.87
C ASN A 132 -20.43 17.45 22.43
N PHE A 133 -20.59 16.25 23.01
CA PHE A 133 -19.49 15.39 23.42
C PHE A 133 -19.14 14.39 22.32
N PRO A 134 -17.91 13.80 22.32
CA PRO A 134 -17.50 12.86 21.30
C PRO A 134 -18.39 11.62 21.14
N ASP A 135 -19.00 11.12 22.20
CA ASP A 135 -19.91 9.95 22.18
C ASP A 135 -21.20 10.20 21.39
N GLU A 136 -21.61 11.47 21.25
CA GLU A 136 -22.77 11.88 20.47
C GLU A 136 -22.49 12.01 18.95
N LEU A 137 -21.26 11.75 18.51
CA LEU A 137 -20.84 11.90 17.12
C LEU A 137 -20.65 10.54 16.44
N SER A 138 -20.96 10.48 15.12
CA SER A 138 -20.60 9.33 14.28
C SER A 138 -19.08 9.21 14.12
N GLY A 139 -18.59 8.04 13.67
CA GLY A 139 -17.16 7.82 13.42
C GLY A 139 -16.56 8.85 12.45
N GLY A 140 -17.23 9.12 11.34
CA GLY A 140 -16.78 10.12 10.36
C GLY A 140 -16.79 11.55 10.92
N GLN A 141 -17.76 11.89 11.78
CA GLN A 141 -17.77 13.17 12.48
C GLN A 141 -16.59 13.29 13.46
N LYS A 142 -16.32 12.24 14.26
CA LYS A 142 -15.17 12.17 15.16
C LYS A 142 -13.86 12.37 14.41
N GLN A 143 -13.71 11.75 13.25
CA GLN A 143 -12.50 11.89 12.44
C GLN A 143 -12.32 13.30 11.90
N ARG A 144 -13.40 13.93 11.42
CA ARG A 144 -13.35 15.33 10.98
C ARG A 144 -13.00 16.28 12.12
N VAL A 145 -13.49 16.04 13.35
CA VAL A 145 -13.09 16.78 14.55
C VAL A 145 -11.60 16.56 14.85
N ALA A 146 -11.08 15.33 14.75
CA ALA A 146 -9.66 15.04 14.96
C ALA A 146 -8.77 15.80 13.97
N ILE A 147 -9.17 15.91 12.71
CA ILE A 147 -8.49 16.75 11.71
C ILE A 147 -8.53 18.22 12.12
N ALA A 148 -9.70 18.76 12.47
CA ALA A 148 -9.87 20.15 12.91
C ALA A 148 -9.03 20.45 14.16
N ARG A 149 -8.94 19.52 15.11
CA ARG A 149 -8.11 19.65 16.31
C ARG A 149 -6.62 19.77 15.96
N CYS A 150 -6.11 18.99 15.00
CA CYS A 150 -4.74 19.13 14.53
C CYS A 150 -4.52 20.53 13.91
N MET A 151 -5.46 21.00 13.08
CA MET A 151 -5.37 22.32 12.45
C MET A 151 -5.46 23.48 13.46
N ALA A 152 -6.17 23.30 14.59
CA ALA A 152 -6.26 24.30 15.63
C ALA A 152 -4.90 24.63 16.26
N MET A 153 -3.94 23.70 16.18
CA MET A 153 -2.55 23.91 16.63
C MET A 153 -1.69 24.69 15.64
N GLU A 154 -2.25 25.21 14.55
CA GLU A 154 -1.53 25.93 13.49
C GLU A 154 -0.38 25.10 12.90
N THR A 155 -0.62 23.79 12.70
CA THR A 155 0.37 22.85 12.21
C THR A 155 0.76 23.13 10.76
N GLU A 156 2.03 22.92 10.43
CA GLU A 156 2.59 23.06 9.08
C GLU A 156 2.54 21.75 8.28
N ILE A 157 2.44 20.62 8.99
CA ILE A 157 2.45 19.27 8.43
C ILE A 157 1.32 18.47 9.08
N LEU A 158 0.57 17.72 8.27
CA LEU A 158 -0.42 16.77 8.74
C LEU A 158 -0.01 15.33 8.36
N LEU A 159 0.03 14.47 9.35
CA LEU A 159 0.30 13.05 9.21
C LEU A 159 -1.00 12.28 9.44
N PHE A 160 -1.38 11.42 8.48
CA PHE A 160 -2.61 10.62 8.56
C PHE A 160 -2.26 9.13 8.59
N ASP A 161 -2.61 8.46 9.68
CA ASP A 161 -2.42 7.01 9.86
C ASP A 161 -3.75 6.31 9.63
N GLU A 162 -4.01 5.88 8.41
CA GLU A 162 -5.24 5.19 7.95
C GLU A 162 -6.53 5.90 8.40
N PRO A 163 -6.77 7.14 7.99
CA PRO A 163 -7.82 8.01 8.54
C PRO A 163 -9.24 7.51 8.28
N THR A 164 -9.44 6.48 7.45
CA THR A 164 -10.76 5.97 7.06
C THR A 164 -10.99 4.51 7.46
N SER A 165 -9.97 3.78 7.93
CA SER A 165 -10.06 2.33 8.15
C SER A 165 -11.02 1.90 9.28
N ALA A 166 -11.37 2.81 10.21
CA ALA A 166 -12.33 2.56 11.28
C ALA A 166 -13.74 3.11 10.97
N LEU A 167 -14.02 3.46 9.70
CA LEU A 167 -15.26 4.11 9.29
C LEU A 167 -16.11 3.19 8.41
N ASP A 168 -17.43 3.35 8.52
CA ASP A 168 -18.36 2.78 7.55
C ASP A 168 -18.15 3.40 6.17
N PRO A 169 -18.33 2.66 5.06
CA PRO A 169 -18.10 3.15 3.69
C PRO A 169 -18.83 4.46 3.36
N THR A 170 -20.02 4.65 3.93
CA THR A 170 -20.83 5.87 3.72
C THR A 170 -20.19 7.13 4.32
N MET A 171 -19.36 6.98 5.36
CA MET A 171 -18.71 8.09 6.07
C MET A 171 -17.32 8.42 5.50
N VAL A 172 -16.71 7.51 4.74
CA VAL A 172 -15.38 7.67 4.15
C VAL A 172 -15.31 8.90 3.26
N SER A 173 -16.29 9.09 2.38
CA SER A 173 -16.32 10.18 1.41
C SER A 173 -16.24 11.57 2.04
N GLU A 174 -16.90 11.76 3.20
CA GLU A 174 -16.92 13.04 3.93
C GLU A 174 -15.53 13.39 4.49
N VAL A 175 -14.84 12.40 5.10
CA VAL A 175 -13.48 12.58 5.63
C VAL A 175 -12.49 12.86 4.51
N LEU A 176 -12.56 12.08 3.43
CA LEU A 176 -11.69 12.28 2.25
C LEU A 176 -11.93 13.64 1.58
N SER A 177 -13.16 14.17 1.61
CA SER A 177 -13.45 15.50 1.07
C SER A 177 -12.74 16.62 1.84
N VAL A 178 -12.68 16.50 3.18
CA VAL A 178 -11.92 17.45 4.02
C VAL A 178 -10.43 17.38 3.70
N ILE A 179 -9.85 16.18 3.57
CA ILE A 179 -8.43 16.02 3.25
C ILE A 179 -8.12 16.59 1.86
N ARG A 180 -8.98 16.36 0.84
CA ARG A 180 -8.85 16.98 -0.50
C ARG A 180 -8.85 18.50 -0.44
N ARG A 181 -9.68 19.09 0.41
CA ARG A 181 -9.71 20.55 0.59
C ARG A 181 -8.40 21.07 1.15
N LEU A 182 -7.84 20.40 2.17
CA LEU A 182 -6.56 20.78 2.77
C LEU A 182 -5.40 20.64 1.76
N ALA A 183 -5.42 19.64 0.90
CA ALA A 183 -4.47 19.50 -0.20
C ALA A 183 -4.52 20.70 -1.15
N LYS A 184 -5.72 21.12 -1.55
CA LYS A 184 -5.92 22.29 -2.42
C LYS A 184 -5.48 23.60 -1.77
N GLU A 185 -5.54 23.70 -0.45
CA GLU A 185 -5.06 24.85 0.34
C GLU A 185 -3.52 24.83 0.52
N GLY A 186 -2.81 23.84 -0.04
CA GLY A 186 -1.34 23.73 -0.03
C GLY A 186 -0.75 23.17 1.26
N MET A 187 -1.54 22.43 2.05
CA MET A 187 -1.06 21.78 3.27
C MET A 187 -0.06 20.67 2.94
N THR A 188 1.06 20.61 3.66
CA THR A 188 2.00 19.48 3.55
C THR A 188 1.41 18.26 4.26
N MET A 189 1.29 17.14 3.56
CA MET A 189 0.65 15.95 4.13
C MET A 189 1.39 14.66 3.80
N VAL A 190 1.43 13.75 4.78
CA VAL A 190 1.84 12.35 4.57
C VAL A 190 0.69 11.45 5.02
N ILE A 191 0.17 10.65 4.11
CA ILE A 191 -1.08 9.90 4.29
C ILE A 191 -0.83 8.42 4.07
N VAL A 192 -0.89 7.61 5.13
CA VAL A 192 -0.97 6.16 5.01
C VAL A 192 -2.42 5.80 4.72
N THR A 193 -2.68 5.12 3.62
CA THR A 193 -4.05 4.78 3.21
C THR A 193 -4.12 3.50 2.39
N HIS A 194 -5.28 2.84 2.45
CA HIS A 194 -5.68 1.74 1.57
C HIS A 194 -6.67 2.18 0.49
N GLU A 195 -7.06 3.46 0.47
CA GLU A 195 -7.95 4.06 -0.53
C GLU A 195 -7.16 4.44 -1.78
N MET A 196 -6.97 3.47 -2.70
CA MET A 196 -6.06 3.63 -3.85
C MET A 196 -6.50 4.74 -4.80
N GLU A 197 -7.79 4.84 -5.10
CA GLU A 197 -8.32 5.90 -5.98
C GLU A 197 -8.16 7.28 -5.34
N PHE A 198 -8.38 7.39 -4.03
CA PHE A 198 -8.13 8.62 -3.30
C PHE A 198 -6.64 8.99 -3.35
N ALA A 199 -5.74 8.07 -3.05
CA ALA A 199 -4.30 8.28 -3.11
C ALA A 199 -3.87 8.76 -4.51
N ARG A 200 -4.39 8.13 -5.57
CA ARG A 200 -4.13 8.53 -6.96
C ARG A 200 -4.53 9.97 -7.25
N ASN A 201 -5.72 10.39 -6.78
CA ASN A 201 -6.32 11.67 -7.13
C ASN A 201 -5.83 12.86 -6.31
N ILE A 202 -5.20 12.62 -5.14
CA ILE A 202 -4.81 13.70 -4.23
C ILE A 202 -3.30 13.91 -4.15
N SER A 203 -2.51 12.86 -4.40
CA SER A 203 -1.08 12.89 -4.15
C SER A 203 -0.32 13.63 -5.24
N SER A 204 0.69 14.37 -4.83
CA SER A 204 1.74 14.86 -5.73
C SER A 204 2.79 13.77 -6.01
N ARG A 205 2.98 12.86 -5.05
CA ARG A 205 3.88 11.71 -5.15
C ARG A 205 3.39 10.57 -4.26
N VAL A 206 3.68 9.34 -4.65
CA VAL A 206 3.29 8.12 -3.94
C VAL A 206 4.54 7.34 -3.55
N PHE A 207 4.59 6.88 -2.30
CA PHE A 207 5.59 5.93 -1.79
C PHE A 207 4.94 4.55 -1.67
N TYR A 208 5.43 3.60 -2.45
CA TYR A 208 5.10 2.20 -2.24
C TYR A 208 6.11 1.59 -1.27
N MET A 209 5.64 1.21 -0.08
CA MET A 209 6.47 0.58 0.94
C MET A 209 6.30 -0.93 0.96
N ASP A 210 7.42 -1.63 0.92
CA ASP A 210 7.50 -3.08 1.08
C ASP A 210 8.76 -3.47 1.83
N GLU A 211 8.73 -4.57 2.60
CA GLU A 211 9.86 -5.11 3.38
C GLU A 211 10.62 -4.07 4.24
N GLY A 212 9.92 -3.05 4.72
CA GLY A 212 10.49 -2.02 5.61
C GLY A 212 11.33 -0.94 4.89
N ILE A 213 11.18 -0.80 3.58
CA ILE A 213 11.80 0.26 2.77
C ILE A 213 10.75 0.96 1.90
N ILE A 214 11.07 2.13 1.37
CA ILE A 214 10.36 2.70 0.22
C ILE A 214 10.88 1.95 -1.01
N TYR A 215 10.12 0.95 -1.45
CA TYR A 215 10.51 0.08 -2.55
C TYR A 215 10.45 0.80 -3.90
N GLU A 216 9.40 1.62 -4.10
CA GLU A 216 9.25 2.45 -5.29
C GLU A 216 8.59 3.78 -4.92
N GLU A 217 9.01 4.87 -5.55
CA GLU A 217 8.37 6.17 -5.45
C GLU A 217 8.21 6.82 -6.82
N GLY A 218 7.15 7.58 -6.99
CA GLY A 218 6.89 8.25 -8.27
C GLY A 218 5.61 9.09 -8.24
N SER A 219 5.27 9.66 -9.39
CA SER A 219 3.97 10.31 -9.57
C SER A 219 2.82 9.30 -9.44
N PRO A 220 1.58 9.74 -9.15
CA PRO A 220 0.44 8.84 -9.16
C PRO A 220 0.30 8.03 -10.45
N GLU A 221 0.48 8.67 -11.62
CA GLU A 221 0.41 8.00 -12.92
C GLU A 221 1.47 6.91 -13.06
N GLN A 222 2.69 7.16 -12.57
CA GLN A 222 3.75 6.17 -12.63
C GLN A 222 3.41 4.97 -11.73
N ILE A 223 3.03 5.19 -10.48
CA ILE A 223 2.82 4.10 -9.51
C ILE A 223 1.55 3.30 -9.80
N PHE A 224 0.46 3.96 -10.20
CA PHE A 224 -0.84 3.30 -10.40
C PHE A 224 -1.08 2.76 -11.81
N ASP A 225 -0.48 3.38 -12.84
CA ASP A 225 -0.73 2.97 -14.22
C ASP A 225 0.48 2.28 -14.85
N ASN A 226 1.70 2.74 -14.54
CA ASN A 226 2.93 2.26 -15.15
C ASN A 226 4.02 1.97 -14.09
N PRO A 227 3.75 1.15 -13.07
CA PRO A 227 4.75 0.83 -12.06
C PRO A 227 5.97 0.14 -12.70
N LEU A 228 7.17 0.55 -12.28
CA LEU A 228 8.41 0.04 -12.85
C LEU A 228 8.85 -1.28 -12.22
N LYS A 229 8.52 -1.46 -10.93
CA LYS A 229 8.98 -2.62 -10.16
C LYS A 229 7.90 -3.69 -10.02
N GLU A 230 8.29 -4.95 -10.13
CA GLU A 230 7.35 -6.08 -10.17
C GLU A 230 6.45 -6.19 -8.92
N ARG A 231 6.99 -5.95 -7.72
CA ARG A 231 6.16 -5.98 -6.50
C ARG A 231 5.14 -4.87 -6.45
N THR A 232 5.47 -3.69 -6.97
CA THR A 232 4.52 -2.58 -7.09
C THR A 232 3.41 -2.94 -8.07
N LYS A 233 3.76 -3.52 -9.24
CA LYS A 233 2.78 -4.03 -10.22
C LYS A 233 1.86 -5.05 -9.58
N ALA A 234 2.41 -6.05 -8.91
CA ALA A 234 1.65 -7.10 -8.25
C ALA A 234 0.67 -6.53 -7.21
N PHE A 235 1.10 -5.57 -6.42
CA PHE A 235 0.26 -4.91 -5.42
C PHE A 235 -0.86 -4.07 -6.05
N ILE A 236 -0.53 -3.22 -7.04
CA ILE A 236 -1.50 -2.33 -7.70
C ILE A 236 -2.53 -3.11 -8.51
N HIS A 237 -2.10 -4.14 -9.23
CA HIS A 237 -2.99 -5.01 -10.01
C HIS A 237 -3.70 -6.06 -9.14
N ARG A 238 -3.41 -6.09 -7.83
CA ARG A 238 -3.91 -7.12 -6.90
C ARG A 238 -3.64 -8.52 -7.43
N VAL A 239 -2.43 -8.72 -7.95
CA VAL A 239 -1.99 -10.01 -8.46
C VAL A 239 -1.76 -10.97 -7.30
N ARG A 240 -2.45 -12.10 -7.34
CA ARG A 240 -2.23 -13.24 -6.44
C ARG A 240 -1.44 -14.29 -7.19
N SER A 241 -0.46 -14.91 -6.55
CA SER A 241 0.33 -15.94 -7.19
C SER A 241 0.53 -17.14 -6.28
N MET A 242 0.62 -18.30 -6.90
CA MET A 242 1.15 -19.52 -6.32
C MET A 242 2.41 -19.94 -7.08
N ASN A 243 3.25 -20.73 -6.45
CA ASN A 243 4.52 -21.13 -6.99
C ASN A 243 4.80 -22.60 -6.64
N PHE A 244 5.04 -23.44 -7.64
CA PHE A 244 5.33 -24.86 -7.48
C PHE A 244 6.70 -25.17 -8.07
N SER A 245 7.62 -25.68 -7.26
CA SER A 245 8.99 -25.98 -7.68
C SER A 245 9.19 -27.47 -7.89
N ILE A 246 9.63 -27.83 -9.09
CA ILE A 246 9.96 -29.20 -9.49
C ILE A 246 11.47 -29.39 -9.41
N THR A 247 11.90 -30.29 -8.57
CA THR A 247 13.33 -30.55 -8.31
C THR A 247 13.80 -31.94 -8.79
N SER A 248 12.87 -32.79 -9.23
CA SER A 248 13.18 -34.15 -9.75
C SER A 248 12.23 -34.54 -10.88
N LYS A 249 12.59 -35.57 -11.63
CA LYS A 249 11.72 -36.14 -12.69
C LYS A 249 10.48 -36.85 -12.12
N ASP A 250 10.58 -37.34 -10.90
CA ASP A 250 9.49 -38.00 -10.19
C ASP A 250 8.70 -36.97 -9.35
N TYR A 251 8.21 -35.91 -10.00
CA TYR A 251 7.35 -34.93 -9.34
C TYR A 251 5.91 -35.43 -9.24
N ASP A 252 5.23 -35.01 -8.18
CA ASP A 252 3.83 -35.35 -7.97
C ASP A 252 2.91 -34.37 -8.73
N LEU A 253 2.44 -34.82 -9.92
CA LEU A 253 1.49 -34.07 -10.73
C LEU A 253 0.18 -33.80 -9.99
N TYR A 254 -0.31 -34.75 -9.19
CA TYR A 254 -1.54 -34.56 -8.41
C TYR A 254 -1.38 -33.51 -7.34
N ALA A 255 -0.19 -33.39 -6.73
CA ALA A 255 0.11 -32.31 -5.80
C ALA A 255 0.04 -30.94 -6.50
N LEU A 256 0.63 -30.78 -7.68
CA LEU A 256 0.55 -29.56 -8.47
C LEU A 256 -0.90 -29.22 -8.85
N GLN A 257 -1.67 -30.21 -9.34
CA GLN A 257 -3.07 -30.01 -9.69
C GLN A 257 -3.92 -29.62 -8.47
N GLY A 258 -3.67 -30.23 -7.31
CA GLY A 258 -4.34 -29.88 -6.07
C GLY A 258 -4.00 -28.46 -5.59
N GLU A 259 -2.75 -28.02 -5.70
CA GLU A 259 -2.39 -26.63 -5.38
C GLU A 259 -3.04 -25.60 -6.31
N ILE A 260 -3.14 -25.93 -7.62
CA ILE A 260 -3.87 -25.09 -8.59
C ILE A 260 -5.35 -24.99 -8.21
N GLU A 261 -5.99 -26.12 -7.85
CA GLU A 261 -7.39 -26.15 -7.42
C GLU A 261 -7.62 -25.30 -6.17
N VAL A 262 -6.81 -25.46 -5.13
CA VAL A 262 -6.87 -24.66 -3.89
C VAL A 262 -6.66 -23.17 -4.19
N PHE A 263 -5.75 -22.84 -5.10
CA PHE A 263 -5.54 -21.46 -5.51
C PHE A 263 -6.77 -20.89 -6.24
N CYS A 264 -7.35 -21.64 -7.16
CA CYS A 264 -8.53 -21.23 -7.92
C CYS A 264 -9.75 -21.04 -7.00
N ASP A 265 -9.99 -21.97 -6.08
CA ASP A 265 -11.10 -21.88 -5.11
C ASP A 265 -10.95 -20.66 -4.21
N LYS A 266 -9.74 -20.43 -3.68
CA LYS A 266 -9.45 -19.28 -2.83
C LYS A 266 -9.72 -17.94 -3.51
N HIS A 267 -9.54 -17.86 -4.81
CA HIS A 267 -9.71 -16.62 -5.59
C HIS A 267 -10.99 -16.60 -6.43
N VAL A 268 -11.89 -17.56 -6.20
CA VAL A 268 -13.21 -17.67 -6.86
C VAL A 268 -13.08 -17.70 -8.40
N ILE A 269 -12.02 -18.37 -8.89
CA ILE A 269 -11.81 -18.61 -10.33
C ILE A 269 -12.75 -19.75 -10.77
N SER A 270 -13.38 -19.59 -11.92
CA SER A 270 -14.35 -20.60 -12.39
C SER A 270 -13.70 -21.98 -12.58
N ALA A 271 -14.45 -23.06 -12.30
CA ALA A 271 -13.97 -24.43 -12.46
C ALA A 271 -13.47 -24.73 -13.89
N LYS A 272 -14.06 -24.07 -14.91
CA LYS A 272 -13.64 -24.17 -16.30
C LYS A 272 -12.22 -23.62 -16.50
N VAL A 273 -11.94 -22.44 -15.97
CA VAL A 273 -10.61 -21.78 -16.08
C VAL A 273 -9.57 -22.51 -15.23
N CYS A 274 -9.97 -23.01 -14.05
CA CYS A 274 -9.13 -23.87 -13.22
C CYS A 274 -8.72 -25.14 -13.98
N GLY A 275 -9.66 -25.83 -14.63
CA GLY A 275 -9.37 -27.00 -15.46
C GLY A 275 -8.43 -26.68 -16.63
N TYR A 276 -8.52 -25.45 -17.20
CA TYR A 276 -7.55 -25.03 -18.22
C TYR A 276 -6.15 -24.86 -17.63
N ALA A 277 -6.03 -24.25 -16.45
CA ALA A 277 -4.73 -24.10 -15.80
C ALA A 277 -4.07 -25.44 -15.47
N GLN A 278 -4.84 -26.41 -14.94
CA GLN A 278 -4.37 -27.76 -14.63
C GLN A 278 -3.88 -28.48 -15.90
N MET A 279 -4.69 -28.46 -16.97
CA MET A 279 -4.35 -29.08 -18.27
C MET A 279 -3.10 -28.42 -18.87
N LEU A 280 -3.01 -27.09 -18.86
CA LEU A 280 -1.85 -26.39 -19.40
C LEU A 280 -0.57 -26.70 -18.62
N ALA A 281 -0.64 -26.80 -17.28
CA ALA A 281 0.51 -27.18 -16.45
C ALA A 281 1.02 -28.59 -16.82
N GLU A 282 0.12 -29.55 -17.02
CA GLU A 282 0.46 -30.92 -17.43
C GLU A 282 1.11 -30.93 -18.81
N GLU A 283 0.47 -30.33 -19.84
CA GLU A 283 0.99 -30.32 -21.20
C GLU A 283 2.35 -29.63 -21.32
N ILE A 284 2.56 -28.51 -20.65
CA ILE A 284 3.85 -27.80 -20.65
C ILE A 284 4.94 -28.69 -20.05
N LEU A 285 4.64 -29.36 -18.93
CA LEU A 285 5.62 -30.21 -18.27
C LEU A 285 5.97 -31.44 -19.14
N VAL A 286 5.01 -32.04 -19.83
CA VAL A 286 5.27 -33.13 -20.78
C VAL A 286 6.18 -32.69 -21.93
N MET A 287 6.03 -31.46 -22.43
CA MET A 287 6.82 -30.91 -23.52
C MET A 287 8.24 -30.48 -23.11
N GLN A 288 8.58 -30.46 -21.84
CA GLN A 288 9.92 -30.09 -21.37
C GLN A 288 10.88 -31.28 -21.40
N LYS A 289 12.13 -31.03 -21.87
CA LYS A 289 13.16 -32.09 -21.93
C LYS A 289 13.83 -32.38 -20.57
N ASP A 290 13.86 -31.44 -19.68
CA ASP A 290 14.49 -31.58 -18.36
C ASP A 290 13.66 -30.88 -17.27
N TYR A 291 13.12 -31.67 -16.34
CA TYR A 291 12.25 -31.17 -15.24
C TYR A 291 13.01 -30.84 -13.97
N SER A 292 14.31 -31.16 -13.92
CA SER A 292 15.07 -31.16 -12.65
C SER A 292 15.24 -29.81 -12.00
N LYS A 293 14.80 -28.71 -12.63
CA LYS A 293 14.82 -27.34 -12.09
C LYS A 293 13.76 -26.50 -12.78
N THR A 294 12.53 -26.94 -12.71
CA THR A 294 11.39 -26.23 -13.29
C THR A 294 10.55 -25.60 -12.19
N ASN A 295 10.11 -24.38 -12.41
CA ASN A 295 9.22 -23.66 -11.54
C ASN A 295 7.97 -23.26 -12.30
N VAL A 296 6.79 -23.60 -11.77
CA VAL A 296 5.50 -23.23 -12.33
C VAL A 296 4.88 -22.20 -11.43
N MET A 297 4.69 -20.99 -11.93
CA MET A 297 4.01 -19.89 -11.24
C MET A 297 2.67 -19.62 -11.92
N LEU A 298 1.58 -19.60 -11.14
CA LEU A 298 0.26 -19.21 -11.59
C LEU A 298 -0.09 -17.88 -10.93
N SER A 299 -0.48 -16.89 -11.72
CA SER A 299 -0.78 -15.53 -11.24
C SER A 299 -2.17 -15.11 -11.70
N TYR A 300 -2.99 -14.65 -10.75
CA TYR A 300 -4.35 -14.15 -10.99
C TYR A 300 -4.44 -12.66 -10.64
N SER A 301 -4.93 -11.87 -11.57
CA SER A 301 -5.17 -10.44 -11.40
C SER A 301 -6.63 -10.20 -11.02
N GLU A 302 -6.89 -9.75 -9.78
CA GLU A 302 -8.24 -9.39 -9.33
C GLU A 302 -8.83 -8.17 -10.07
N LYS A 303 -7.97 -7.37 -10.72
CA LYS A 303 -8.37 -6.15 -11.43
C LYS A 303 -9.13 -6.43 -12.73
N ASP A 304 -8.69 -7.41 -13.49
CA ASP A 304 -9.21 -7.74 -14.82
C ASP A 304 -9.60 -9.21 -14.99
N GLY A 305 -9.47 -10.00 -13.91
CA GLY A 305 -9.79 -11.43 -13.91
C GLY A 305 -8.83 -12.27 -14.75
N SER A 306 -7.68 -11.73 -15.18
CA SER A 306 -6.73 -12.47 -16.01
C SER A 306 -5.96 -13.51 -15.20
N LEU A 307 -5.77 -14.69 -15.77
CA LEU A 307 -4.96 -15.77 -15.23
C LEU A 307 -3.75 -16.00 -16.15
N GLU A 308 -2.55 -15.96 -15.58
CA GLU A 308 -1.30 -16.13 -16.29
C GLU A 308 -0.47 -17.25 -15.64
N MET A 309 0.08 -18.14 -16.48
CA MET A 309 1.00 -19.19 -16.05
C MET A 309 2.38 -18.91 -16.61
N VAL A 310 3.39 -18.89 -15.74
CA VAL A 310 4.79 -18.79 -16.13
C VAL A 310 5.50 -20.09 -15.77
N CYS A 311 6.11 -20.73 -16.76
CA CYS A 311 6.94 -21.90 -16.56
C CYS A 311 8.40 -21.52 -16.80
N GLU A 312 9.22 -21.60 -15.75
CA GLU A 312 10.63 -21.27 -15.79
C GLU A 312 11.47 -22.55 -15.64
N SER A 313 12.30 -22.87 -16.60
CA SER A 313 13.21 -24.02 -16.52
C SER A 313 14.66 -23.62 -16.76
N SER A 314 15.58 -24.16 -15.94
CA SER A 314 17.01 -23.90 -16.08
C SER A 314 17.63 -24.87 -17.09
N GLY A 315 18.56 -24.39 -17.94
CA GLY A 315 19.26 -25.25 -18.88
C GLY A 315 19.63 -24.57 -20.20
N MET A 316 19.92 -25.35 -21.22
CA MET A 316 20.18 -24.84 -22.57
C MET A 316 18.89 -24.24 -23.16
N LYS A 317 19.07 -23.28 -24.06
CA LYS A 317 17.93 -22.65 -24.77
C LYS A 317 17.09 -23.71 -25.45
N TYR A 318 15.82 -23.80 -25.05
CA TYR A 318 14.85 -24.75 -25.60
C TYR A 318 13.45 -24.15 -25.55
N ASN A 319 12.88 -23.87 -26.72
CA ASN A 319 11.51 -23.40 -26.82
C ASN A 319 10.56 -24.59 -27.06
N PRO A 320 9.73 -25.01 -26.09
CA PRO A 320 8.83 -26.12 -26.26
C PRO A 320 7.76 -25.88 -27.34
N MET A 321 7.48 -24.61 -27.69
CA MET A 321 6.49 -24.24 -28.70
C MET A 321 6.98 -24.44 -30.15
N GLU A 322 8.30 -24.54 -30.37
CA GLU A 322 8.93 -24.67 -31.69
C GLU A 322 9.42 -26.10 -31.95
N ASN A 323 9.75 -26.87 -30.91
CA ASN A 323 10.33 -28.20 -31.01
C ASN A 323 9.25 -29.27 -30.71
N VAL A 324 8.34 -29.44 -31.63
CA VAL A 324 7.19 -30.34 -31.45
C VAL A 324 7.44 -31.66 -32.18
N ASP A 325 7.60 -32.74 -31.41
CA ASP A 325 7.59 -34.09 -31.91
C ASP A 325 6.14 -34.55 -32.20
N GLU A 326 5.91 -35.63 -32.96
CA GLU A 326 4.56 -36.14 -33.26
C GLU A 326 3.74 -36.41 -31.98
N ASP A 327 4.40 -36.87 -30.93
CA ASP A 327 3.78 -37.15 -29.61
C ASP A 327 3.30 -35.91 -28.88
N ASN A 328 3.90 -34.74 -29.12
CA ASN A 328 3.58 -33.48 -28.46
C ASN A 328 2.65 -32.55 -29.27
N ALA A 329 2.28 -32.98 -30.48
CA ALA A 329 1.44 -32.17 -31.38
C ALA A 329 0.07 -31.84 -30.77
N ILE A 330 -0.53 -32.79 -30.05
CA ILE A 330 -1.83 -32.62 -29.37
C ILE A 330 -1.69 -31.58 -28.23
N GLY A 331 -0.66 -31.69 -27.40
CA GLY A 331 -0.40 -30.75 -26.31
C GLY A 331 -0.24 -29.31 -26.82
N LEU A 332 0.48 -29.13 -27.94
CA LEU A 332 0.62 -27.79 -28.55
C LEU A 332 -0.73 -27.23 -29.03
N MET A 333 -1.59 -28.08 -29.61
CA MET A 333 -2.95 -27.67 -30.02
C MET A 333 -3.79 -27.25 -28.83
N ILE A 334 -3.72 -27.99 -27.71
CA ILE A 334 -4.40 -27.66 -26.46
C ILE A 334 -3.92 -26.30 -25.94
N ILE A 335 -2.61 -26.08 -25.83
CA ILE A 335 -2.01 -24.82 -25.35
C ILE A 335 -2.47 -23.66 -26.23
N LYS A 336 -2.36 -23.75 -27.54
CA LYS A 336 -2.82 -22.71 -28.47
C LYS A 336 -4.31 -22.42 -28.39
N ALA A 337 -5.13 -23.42 -28.13
CA ALA A 337 -6.58 -23.26 -28.01
C ALA A 337 -7.00 -22.59 -26.71
N ARG A 338 -6.27 -22.79 -25.62
CA ARG A 338 -6.62 -22.31 -24.26
C ARG A 338 -5.91 -21.02 -23.86
N CYS A 339 -4.92 -20.56 -24.62
CA CYS A 339 -4.20 -19.31 -24.35
C CYS A 339 -4.62 -18.18 -25.29
N SER A 340 -4.67 -16.97 -24.77
CA SER A 340 -4.86 -15.74 -25.55
C SER A 340 -3.52 -15.15 -26.04
N SER A 341 -2.44 -15.35 -25.27
CA SER A 341 -1.06 -15.11 -25.71
C SER A 341 -0.13 -16.19 -25.17
N ILE A 342 0.96 -16.41 -25.90
CA ILE A 342 2.04 -17.35 -25.59
C ILE A 342 3.33 -16.63 -25.91
N ASP A 343 4.14 -16.37 -24.91
CA ASP A 343 5.41 -15.65 -25.04
C ASP A 343 6.57 -16.52 -24.50
N TYR A 344 7.66 -16.59 -25.25
CA TYR A 344 8.86 -17.31 -24.83
C TYR A 344 10.07 -16.37 -24.80
N ASN A 345 10.82 -16.44 -23.72
CA ASN A 345 12.08 -15.72 -23.56
C ASN A 345 13.18 -16.64 -23.02
N PHE A 346 14.45 -16.32 -23.34
CA PHE A 346 15.62 -17.01 -22.79
C PHE A 346 16.59 -15.99 -22.21
N GLU A 347 16.68 -15.97 -20.90
CA GLU A 347 17.54 -15.05 -20.16
C GLU A 347 18.25 -15.76 -19.00
N ASN A 348 19.49 -15.39 -18.72
CA ASN A 348 20.27 -15.91 -17.58
C ASN A 348 20.30 -17.43 -17.47
N ASN A 349 20.43 -18.17 -18.60
CA ASN A 349 20.37 -19.62 -18.66
C ASN A 349 19.04 -20.22 -18.21
N LYS A 350 17.94 -19.48 -18.34
CA LYS A 350 16.59 -19.92 -18.04
C LYS A 350 15.70 -19.77 -19.25
N ASN A 351 14.91 -20.79 -19.51
CA ASN A 351 13.80 -20.75 -20.46
C ASN A 351 12.57 -20.30 -19.72
N ILE A 352 11.91 -19.24 -20.17
CA ILE A 352 10.74 -18.64 -19.55
C ILE A 352 9.61 -18.68 -20.58
N LEU A 353 8.61 -19.50 -20.31
CA LEU A 353 7.38 -19.60 -21.12
C LEU A 353 6.24 -18.96 -20.34
N THR A 354 5.62 -17.93 -20.91
CA THR A 354 4.49 -17.21 -20.32
C THR A 354 3.23 -17.47 -21.13
N LEU A 355 2.18 -17.95 -20.47
CA LEU A 355 0.89 -18.27 -21.05
C LEU A 355 -0.21 -17.43 -20.40
N LYS A 356 -0.92 -16.63 -21.16
CA LYS A 356 -2.13 -15.95 -20.71
C LYS A 356 -3.35 -16.81 -21.01
N ILE A 357 -3.98 -17.36 -19.97
CA ILE A 357 -5.10 -18.29 -20.07
C ILE A 357 -6.36 -17.53 -20.51
N ARG A 358 -7.12 -18.08 -21.44
CA ARG A 358 -8.38 -17.48 -21.89
C ARG A 358 -9.40 -17.52 -20.77
N ASN A 359 -9.90 -16.34 -20.40
CA ASN A 359 -11.04 -16.18 -19.53
C ASN A 359 -12.26 -15.97 -20.42
N GLU A 360 -12.83 -17.08 -20.94
CA GLU A 360 -14.11 -17.00 -21.64
C GLU A 360 -15.21 -16.88 -20.58
N LEU A 361 -15.77 -15.67 -20.47
CA LEU A 361 -17.04 -15.41 -19.80
C LEU A 361 -18.17 -16.21 -20.44
#